data_ae1d404f2d36f40efd3d72fd21e92986
#
_entry.id   ae1d404f2d36f40efd3d72fd21e92986
#
_cell.length_a   1.000
_cell.length_b   1.000
_cell.length_c   1.000
_cell.angle_alpha   90.00
_cell.angle_beta   90.00
_cell.angle_gamma   90.00
#
_symmetry.space_group_name_H-M   'P 1'
#
loop_
_entity.id
_entity.type
_entity.pdbx_description
1 polymer ?
#
loop_
_entity_poly.entity_id
_entity_poly.type
_entity_poly.pdbx_seq_one_letter_code
_entity_poly.pdbx_strand_id
1 'polypeptide(L)'
;EGYAVYAQMNSLKYLEDKEINSALLDAYRLNELTTYCVIVLADIGIHYEGWKLDEFVTFFQDKGLYLPDDQALEMYNQLQANPAAFMPYYVGYVEFKELRENAETALGERFDVKEFNQAILESGTVPFEVVERHVDAYIEAK
;
A
#
# COMPACT_ATOMS: atom_id res chain seq x y z
N GLU A 1 7.38 -0.12 -5.47
CA GLU A 1 5.92 -0.04 -5.58
C GLU A 1 5.27 0.61 -4.34
N GLY A 2 5.62 0.20 -3.13
CA GLY A 2 5.05 0.75 -1.90
C GLY A 2 5.18 2.26 -1.77
N TYR A 3 6.35 2.82 -2.13
CA TYR A 3 6.53 4.27 -2.16
C TYR A 3 5.63 4.95 -3.21
N ALA A 4 5.41 4.31 -4.35
CA ALA A 4 4.52 4.86 -5.39
C ALA A 4 3.07 4.95 -4.87
N VAL A 5 2.57 3.89 -4.22
CA VAL A 5 1.24 3.90 -3.58
C VAL A 5 1.18 4.93 -2.46
N TYR A 6 2.22 5.02 -1.61
CA TYR A 6 2.32 6.04 -0.56
C TYR A 6 2.24 7.45 -1.15
N ALA A 7 3.00 7.74 -2.19
CA ALA A 7 3.00 9.04 -2.87
C ALA A 7 1.63 9.35 -3.52
N GLN A 8 1.02 8.37 -4.20
CA GLN A 8 -0.31 8.47 -4.78
C GLN A 8 -1.35 8.86 -3.72
N MET A 9 -1.43 8.11 -2.61
CA MET A 9 -2.41 8.37 -1.55
C MET A 9 -2.21 9.72 -0.87
N ASN A 10 -0.95 10.14 -0.68
CA ASN A 10 -0.65 11.45 -0.09
C ASN A 10 -0.86 12.62 -1.06
N SER A 11 -0.81 12.37 -2.38
CA SER A 11 -1.05 13.42 -3.37
C SER A 11 -2.52 13.83 -3.48
N LEU A 12 -3.45 12.97 -3.08
CA LEU A 12 -4.89 13.24 -3.16
C LEU A 12 -5.31 14.51 -2.42
N LYS A 13 -4.66 14.84 -1.31
CA LYS A 13 -4.93 16.08 -0.55
C LYS A 13 -4.73 17.35 -1.37
N TYR A 14 -3.87 17.32 -2.41
CA TYR A 14 -3.64 18.48 -3.28
C TYR A 14 -4.71 18.63 -4.37
N LEU A 15 -5.64 17.69 -4.47
CA LEU A 15 -6.77 17.73 -5.39
C LEU A 15 -8.03 18.31 -4.75
N GLU A 16 -8.10 18.36 -3.41
CA GLU A 16 -9.26 18.90 -2.67
C GLU A 16 -9.56 20.34 -3.02
N ASP A 17 -8.53 21.15 -3.31
CA ASP A 17 -8.67 22.56 -3.68
C ASP A 17 -9.16 22.80 -5.11
N LYS A 18 -9.40 21.73 -5.89
CA LYS A 18 -9.72 21.80 -7.33
C LYS A 18 -11.17 21.42 -7.66
N GLU A 19 -12.12 21.80 -6.79
CA GLU A 19 -13.55 21.47 -6.97
C GLU A 19 -13.88 19.97 -6.93
N ILE A 20 -12.94 19.14 -6.46
CA ILE A 20 -13.18 17.72 -6.27
C ILE A 20 -13.69 17.50 -4.84
N ASN A 21 -14.83 16.82 -4.73
CA ASN A 21 -15.43 16.51 -3.45
C ASN A 21 -14.50 15.59 -2.63
N SER A 22 -14.18 15.98 -1.39
CA SER A 22 -13.34 15.19 -0.47
C SER A 22 -13.86 13.77 -0.25
N ALA A 23 -15.19 13.60 -0.16
CA ALA A 23 -15.80 12.28 -0.03
C ALA A 23 -15.52 11.36 -1.25
N LEU A 24 -15.39 11.92 -2.45
CA LEU A 24 -15.00 11.17 -3.64
C LEU A 24 -13.53 10.74 -3.57
N LEU A 25 -12.64 11.62 -3.08
CA LEU A 25 -11.24 11.29 -2.89
C LEU A 25 -11.05 10.22 -1.81
N ASP A 26 -11.82 10.28 -0.73
CA ASP A 26 -11.81 9.25 0.33
C ASP A 26 -12.34 7.92 -0.20
N ALA A 27 -13.43 7.93 -0.97
CA ALA A 27 -13.94 6.73 -1.62
C ALA A 27 -12.92 6.11 -2.58
N TYR A 28 -12.24 6.93 -3.37
CA TYR A 28 -11.15 6.48 -4.24
C TYR A 28 -10.01 5.85 -3.43
N ARG A 29 -9.53 6.53 -2.39
CA ARG A 29 -8.46 6.02 -1.50
C ARG A 29 -8.83 4.68 -0.90
N LEU A 30 -10.03 4.58 -0.33
CA LEU A 30 -10.51 3.34 0.29
C LEU A 30 -10.64 2.21 -0.74
N ASN A 31 -11.16 2.49 -1.93
CA ASN A 31 -11.28 1.50 -3.00
C ASN A 31 -9.91 0.95 -3.42
N GLU A 32 -8.93 1.81 -3.68
CA GLU A 32 -7.57 1.41 -4.08
C GLU A 32 -6.91 0.57 -2.98
N LEU A 33 -6.91 1.05 -1.74
CA LEU A 33 -6.28 0.35 -0.63
C LEU A 33 -6.99 -0.99 -0.32
N THR A 34 -8.31 -1.03 -0.43
CA THR A 34 -9.07 -2.29 -0.28
C THR A 34 -8.69 -3.28 -1.37
N THR A 35 -8.57 -2.83 -2.60
CA THR A 35 -8.16 -3.67 -3.74
C THR A 35 -6.79 -4.29 -3.51
N TYR A 36 -5.79 -3.51 -3.14
CA TYR A 36 -4.46 -4.05 -2.83
C TYR A 36 -4.48 -5.01 -1.64
N CYS A 37 -5.21 -4.66 -0.57
CA CYS A 37 -5.33 -5.51 0.62
C CYS A 37 -5.95 -6.88 0.27
N VAL A 38 -7.04 -6.89 -0.48
CA VAL A 38 -7.73 -8.13 -0.87
C VAL A 38 -6.87 -9.01 -1.76
N ILE A 39 -6.12 -8.40 -2.70
CA ILE A 39 -5.18 -9.14 -3.57
C ILE A 39 -4.06 -9.79 -2.72
N VAL A 40 -3.49 -9.07 -1.75
CA VAL A 40 -2.47 -9.62 -0.85
C VAL A 40 -3.02 -10.77 0.00
N LEU A 41 -4.24 -10.64 0.53
CA LEU A 41 -4.87 -11.72 1.29
C LEU A 41 -5.15 -12.95 0.42
N ALA A 42 -5.56 -12.75 -0.83
CA ALA A 42 -5.76 -13.84 -1.79
C ALA A 42 -4.44 -14.53 -2.15
N ASP A 43 -3.36 -13.78 -2.32
CA ASP A 43 -2.02 -14.33 -2.56
C ASP A 43 -1.55 -15.20 -1.38
N ILE A 44 -1.74 -14.74 -0.15
CA ILE A 44 -1.48 -15.52 1.07
C ILE A 44 -2.34 -16.79 1.08
N GLY A 45 -3.64 -16.68 0.79
CA GLY A 45 -4.54 -17.81 0.73
C GLY A 45 -4.07 -18.88 -0.27
N ILE A 46 -3.65 -18.45 -1.46
CA ILE A 46 -3.15 -19.38 -2.50
C ILE A 46 -1.84 -20.05 -2.07
N HIS A 47 -0.85 -19.26 -1.62
CA HIS A 47 0.52 -19.77 -1.45
C HIS A 47 0.81 -20.32 -0.05
N TYR A 48 0.15 -19.83 0.98
CA TYR A 48 0.35 -20.27 2.36
C TYR A 48 -0.73 -21.26 2.83
N GLU A 49 -2.01 -20.98 2.51
CA GLU A 49 -3.13 -21.82 2.93
C GLU A 49 -3.50 -22.89 1.88
N GLY A 50 -2.98 -22.76 0.66
CA GLY A 50 -3.17 -23.74 -0.41
C GLY A 50 -4.53 -23.67 -1.10
N TRP A 51 -5.15 -22.49 -1.13
CA TRP A 51 -6.45 -22.30 -1.77
C TRP A 51 -6.43 -22.70 -3.24
N LYS A 52 -7.50 -23.37 -3.62
CA LYS A 52 -7.85 -23.64 -5.01
C LYS A 52 -8.79 -22.54 -5.52
N LEU A 53 -9.12 -22.61 -6.80
CA LEU A 53 -9.97 -21.61 -7.45
C LEU A 53 -11.34 -21.43 -6.77
N ASP A 54 -11.97 -22.49 -6.30
CA ASP A 54 -13.26 -22.44 -5.62
C ASP A 54 -13.19 -21.70 -4.26
N GLU A 55 -12.12 -21.94 -3.49
CA GLU A 55 -11.86 -21.23 -2.22
C GLU A 55 -11.53 -19.77 -2.49
N PHE A 56 -10.75 -19.49 -3.52
CA PHE A 56 -10.44 -18.12 -3.96
C PHE A 56 -11.72 -17.34 -4.34
N VAL A 57 -12.60 -17.94 -5.15
CA VAL A 57 -13.88 -17.33 -5.55
C VAL A 57 -14.76 -17.09 -4.32
N THR A 58 -14.85 -18.07 -3.41
CA THR A 58 -15.62 -17.96 -2.17
C THR A 58 -15.12 -16.81 -1.30
N PHE A 59 -13.79 -16.64 -1.17
CA PHE A 59 -13.21 -15.55 -0.42
C PHE A 59 -13.68 -14.17 -0.92
N PHE A 60 -13.71 -13.94 -2.23
CA PHE A 60 -14.20 -12.69 -2.80
C PHE A 60 -15.70 -12.50 -2.57
N GLN A 61 -16.48 -13.55 -2.74
CA GLN A 61 -17.94 -13.51 -2.50
C GLN A 61 -18.27 -13.19 -1.04
N ASP A 62 -17.55 -13.76 -0.08
CA ASP A 62 -17.72 -13.50 1.36
C ASP A 62 -17.38 -12.04 1.74
N LYS A 63 -16.55 -11.37 0.94
CA LYS A 63 -16.26 -9.93 1.10
C LYS A 63 -17.25 -9.03 0.33
N GLY A 64 -18.25 -9.61 -0.31
CA GLY A 64 -19.20 -8.86 -1.15
C GLY A 64 -18.58 -8.37 -2.47
N LEU A 65 -17.46 -8.95 -2.88
CA LEU A 65 -16.77 -8.60 -4.13
C LEU A 65 -17.14 -9.65 -5.18
N TYR A 66 -17.77 -9.21 -6.24
CA TYR A 66 -18.14 -10.08 -7.35
C TYR A 66 -17.05 -10.07 -8.43
N LEU A 67 -16.53 -11.25 -8.74
CA LEU A 67 -15.65 -11.47 -9.89
C LEU A 67 -16.38 -12.40 -10.89
N PRO A 68 -16.53 -11.99 -12.17
CA PRO A 68 -16.94 -12.91 -13.23
C PRO A 68 -16.00 -14.13 -13.32
N ASP A 69 -16.52 -15.28 -13.68
CA ASP A 69 -15.77 -16.56 -13.63
C ASP A 69 -14.48 -16.53 -14.45
N ASP A 70 -14.50 -15.90 -15.63
CA ASP A 70 -13.33 -15.73 -16.48
C ASP A 70 -12.27 -14.82 -15.84
N GLN A 71 -12.67 -13.74 -15.22
CA GLN A 71 -11.78 -12.82 -14.50
C GLN A 71 -11.22 -13.45 -13.21
N ALA A 72 -12.05 -14.21 -12.49
CA ALA A 72 -11.62 -14.94 -11.30
C ALA A 72 -10.54 -15.97 -11.65
N LEU A 73 -10.73 -16.73 -12.73
CA LEU A 73 -9.76 -17.70 -13.20
C LEU A 73 -8.45 -17.03 -13.67
N GLU A 74 -8.56 -15.92 -14.41
CA GLU A 74 -7.37 -15.17 -14.86
C GLU A 74 -6.57 -14.63 -13.68
N MET A 75 -7.24 -13.96 -12.72
CA MET A 75 -6.60 -13.43 -11.51
C MET A 75 -5.96 -14.52 -10.65
N TYR A 76 -6.67 -15.65 -10.44
CA TYR A 76 -6.14 -16.79 -9.71
C TYR A 76 -4.86 -17.32 -10.36
N ASN A 77 -4.87 -17.53 -11.68
CA ASN A 77 -3.70 -18.01 -12.43
C ASN A 77 -2.53 -17.01 -12.37
N GLN A 78 -2.82 -15.70 -12.43
CA GLN A 78 -1.81 -14.65 -12.34
C GLN A 78 -1.14 -14.65 -10.96
N LEU A 79 -1.92 -14.72 -9.88
CA LEU A 79 -1.39 -14.78 -8.52
C LEU A 79 -0.61 -16.07 -8.30
N GLN A 80 -1.15 -17.21 -8.71
CA GLN A 80 -0.49 -18.51 -8.59
C GLN A 80 0.88 -18.56 -9.30
N ALA A 81 0.98 -17.90 -10.46
CA ALA A 81 2.22 -17.86 -11.24
C ALA A 81 3.26 -16.88 -10.67
N ASN A 82 2.84 -15.92 -9.85
CA ASN A 82 3.69 -14.81 -9.37
C ASN A 82 3.54 -14.59 -7.85
N PRO A 83 4.07 -15.51 -7.02
CA PRO A 83 3.97 -15.40 -5.56
C PRO A 83 4.52 -14.08 -5.03
N ALA A 84 3.78 -13.43 -4.14
CA ALA A 84 4.13 -12.19 -3.48
C ALA A 84 4.34 -10.97 -4.39
N ALA A 85 3.99 -11.05 -5.70
CA ALA A 85 4.20 -9.97 -6.66
C ALA A 85 3.49 -8.66 -6.28
N PHE A 86 2.34 -8.76 -5.60
CA PHE A 86 1.53 -7.61 -5.18
C PHE A 86 1.77 -7.17 -3.73
N MET A 87 2.50 -7.96 -2.94
CA MET A 87 2.82 -7.58 -1.54
C MET A 87 3.52 -6.23 -1.42
N PRO A 88 4.50 -5.88 -2.27
CA PRO A 88 5.18 -4.60 -2.18
C PRO A 88 4.25 -3.38 -2.30
N TYR A 89 3.12 -3.51 -2.98
CA TYR A 89 2.16 -2.39 -3.15
C TYR A 89 1.50 -2.04 -1.82
N TYR A 90 0.86 -3.00 -1.15
CA TYR A 90 0.12 -2.75 0.08
C TYR A 90 1.00 -2.76 1.33
N VAL A 91 1.80 -3.80 1.51
CA VAL A 91 2.69 -3.91 2.68
C VAL A 91 3.71 -2.76 2.66
N GLY A 92 4.34 -2.49 1.50
CA GLY A 92 5.25 -1.37 1.35
C GLY A 92 4.58 -0.01 1.58
N TYR A 93 3.32 0.17 1.18
CA TYR A 93 2.55 1.37 1.51
C TYR A 93 2.38 1.53 3.02
N VAL A 94 2.01 0.46 3.72
CA VAL A 94 1.83 0.49 5.19
C VAL A 94 3.12 0.87 5.89
N GLU A 95 4.24 0.25 5.52
CA GLU A 95 5.57 0.56 6.06
C GLU A 95 5.95 2.05 5.88
N PHE A 96 5.81 2.60 4.66
CA PHE A 96 6.10 4.02 4.43
C PHE A 96 5.14 4.96 5.18
N LYS A 97 3.89 4.57 5.33
CA LYS A 97 2.91 5.31 6.11
C LYS A 97 3.29 5.34 7.59
N GLU A 98 3.66 4.21 8.17
CA GLU A 98 4.10 4.09 9.57
C GLU A 98 5.38 4.89 9.83
N LEU A 99 6.37 4.82 8.95
CA LEU A 99 7.58 5.63 9.02
C LEU A 99 7.26 7.12 9.07
N ARG A 100 6.33 7.57 8.24
CA ARG A 100 5.89 8.96 8.24
C ARG A 100 5.17 9.35 9.53
N GLU A 101 4.22 8.54 9.99
CA GLU A 101 3.46 8.81 11.23
C GLU A 101 4.40 8.89 12.46
N ASN A 102 5.41 8.03 12.49
CA ASN A 102 6.45 8.05 13.51
C ASN A 102 7.28 9.35 13.46
N ALA A 103 7.71 9.77 12.27
CA ALA A 103 8.48 11.01 12.08
C ALA A 103 7.62 12.26 12.40
N GLU A 104 6.37 12.30 11.96
CA GLU A 104 5.42 13.38 12.31
C GLU A 104 5.21 13.46 13.82
N THR A 105 5.06 12.34 14.50
CA THR A 105 4.89 12.28 15.96
C THR A 105 6.15 12.75 16.70
N ALA A 106 7.33 12.33 16.26
CA ALA A 106 8.60 12.67 16.91
C ALA A 106 8.97 14.15 16.72
N LEU A 107 8.71 14.72 15.56
CA LEU A 107 9.14 16.06 15.20
C LEU A 107 8.06 17.12 15.45
N GLY A 108 6.78 16.79 15.44
CA GLY A 108 5.69 17.76 15.57
C GLY A 108 5.81 18.87 14.52
N GLU A 109 5.86 20.12 14.98
CA GLU A 109 5.97 21.31 14.10
C GLU A 109 7.30 21.38 13.30
N ARG A 110 8.31 20.61 13.68
CA ARG A 110 9.60 20.55 12.97
C ARG A 110 9.57 19.57 11.79
N PHE A 111 8.49 18.79 11.61
CA PHE A 111 8.37 17.86 10.50
C PHE A 111 8.26 18.59 9.17
N ASP A 112 9.14 18.23 8.22
CA ASP A 112 9.08 18.69 6.84
C ASP A 112 8.91 17.50 5.90
N VAL A 113 7.79 17.48 5.18
CA VAL A 113 7.44 16.36 4.27
C VAL A 113 8.41 16.21 3.12
N LYS A 114 9.06 17.28 2.66
CA LYS A 114 10.02 17.22 1.55
C LYS A 114 11.31 16.57 2.00
N GLU A 115 11.82 17.00 3.17
CA GLU A 115 13.03 16.44 3.74
C GLU A 115 12.82 14.97 4.16
N PHE A 116 11.64 14.64 4.72
CA PHE A 116 11.28 13.25 5.00
C PHE A 116 11.29 12.39 3.74
N ASN A 117 10.62 12.83 2.67
CA ASN A 117 10.62 12.11 1.40
C ASN A 117 12.03 12.04 0.78
N GLN A 118 12.86 13.08 0.95
CA GLN A 118 14.25 13.05 0.52
C GLN A 118 15.04 11.99 1.25
N ALA A 119 14.93 11.87 2.57
CA ALA A 119 15.60 10.85 3.37
C ALA A 119 15.25 9.43 2.92
N ILE A 120 13.96 9.17 2.60
CA ILE A 120 13.52 7.89 2.03
C ILE A 120 14.16 7.66 0.66
N LEU A 121 14.07 8.62 -0.26
CA LEU A 121 14.51 8.45 -1.64
C LEU A 121 16.03 8.32 -1.76
N GLU A 122 16.78 9.00 -0.90
CA GLU A 122 18.25 8.89 -0.84
C GLU A 122 18.72 7.51 -0.37
N SER A 123 17.89 6.77 0.38
CA SER A 123 18.22 5.40 0.76
C SER A 123 18.29 4.45 -0.44
N GLY A 124 17.59 4.78 -1.54
CA GLY A 124 17.49 3.94 -2.74
C GLY A 124 16.65 2.69 -2.53
N THR A 125 16.92 1.65 -3.35
CA THR A 125 16.23 0.36 -3.25
C THR A 125 16.96 -0.55 -2.27
N VAL A 126 16.54 -0.51 -1.02
CA VAL A 126 17.13 -1.23 0.10
C VAL A 126 16.05 -1.88 0.98
N PRO A 127 16.39 -2.84 1.86
CA PRO A 127 15.44 -3.34 2.87
C PRO A 127 14.91 -2.24 3.79
N PHE A 128 13.69 -2.41 4.31
CA PHE A 128 13.03 -1.39 5.15
C PHE A 128 13.84 -1.00 6.39
N GLU A 129 14.57 -1.92 7.01
CA GLU A 129 15.44 -1.63 8.16
C GLU A 129 16.55 -0.61 7.83
N VAL A 130 16.92 -0.48 6.55
CA VAL A 130 17.85 0.56 6.09
C VAL A 130 17.13 1.88 5.91
N VAL A 131 15.93 1.87 5.35
CA VAL A 131 15.08 3.06 5.21
C VAL A 131 14.77 3.65 6.59
N GLU A 132 14.38 2.81 7.57
CA GLU A 132 14.16 3.22 8.97
C GLU A 132 15.36 3.99 9.53
N ARG A 133 16.57 3.44 9.40
CA ARG A 133 17.78 4.13 9.87
C ARG A 133 18.00 5.50 9.22
N HIS A 134 17.64 5.66 7.95
CA HIS A 134 17.70 6.97 7.28
C HIS A 134 16.66 7.94 7.83
N VAL A 135 15.45 7.46 8.12
CA VAL A 135 14.39 8.26 8.74
C VAL A 135 14.75 8.61 10.18
N ASP A 136 15.32 7.69 10.96
CA ASP A 136 15.80 7.95 12.32
C ASP A 136 16.90 9.03 12.32
N ALA A 137 17.86 8.93 11.41
CA ALA A 137 18.90 9.94 11.24
C ALA A 137 18.32 11.32 10.86
N TYR A 138 17.28 11.36 10.02
CA TYR A 138 16.54 12.59 9.72
C TYR A 138 15.88 13.16 10.97
N ILE A 139 15.25 12.33 11.81
CA ILE A 139 14.60 12.76 13.06
C ILE A 139 15.64 13.31 14.04
N GLU A 140 16.77 12.62 14.22
CA GLU A 140 17.84 13.03 15.12
C GLU A 140 18.54 14.35 14.71
N ALA A 141 18.57 14.65 13.41
CA ALA A 141 19.17 15.87 12.85
C ALA A 141 18.32 17.14 13.03
N LYS A 142 17.07 17.01 13.49
CA LYS A 142 16.11 18.10 13.69
C LYS A 142 16.01 18.57 15.14
#